data_a1ffa2a0e0d6cc95bd6492b73ead50ba
#
_entry.id   a1ffa2a0e0d6cc95bd6492b73ead50ba
#
_cell.length_a   1.000
_cell.length_b   1.000
_cell.length_c   1.000
_cell.angle_alpha   90.00
_cell.angle_beta   90.00
_cell.angle_gamma   90.00
#
_symmetry.space_group_name_H-M   'P 1'
#
loop_
_entity.id
_entity.type
_entity.pdbx_description
1 polymer ?
#
loop_
_entity_poly.entity_id
_entity_poly.type
_entity_poly.pdbx_seq_one_letter_code
_entity_poly.pdbx_strand_id
1 'polypeptide(L)'
;MPVSLADGRSIWYICGMQDITASIATLYKEWKGKEASSIELLPQSGSERRYFRINGSTESVIGTYGANIQENKTFIYFSKHFKPKQLAVPEILAISDDEQFYLQEDFGTVSLLNHLESKGFSDEVYALFKKSLEALAFLQIKGDEGLNYADYCLTNQEFGKQAIMADLLYFKYYFLDALRKPYDKQKLIADFEALSNYLTHTE
;
A
#
# COMPACT_ATOMS: atom_id res chain seq x y z
N MET A 1 8.94 -22.20 24.20
CA MET A 1 8.88 -20.75 24.49
C MET A 1 9.80 -20.04 23.51
N PRO A 2 9.38 -19.00 22.80
CA PRO A 2 10.31 -18.27 21.92
C PRO A 2 11.37 -17.56 22.76
N VAL A 3 12.62 -17.70 22.35
CA VAL A 3 13.73 -16.96 22.98
C VAL A 3 13.65 -15.52 22.49
N SER A 4 13.45 -14.57 23.41
CA SER A 4 13.43 -13.13 23.11
C SER A 4 14.85 -12.59 23.14
N LEU A 5 15.19 -11.77 22.15
CA LEU A 5 16.45 -11.01 22.11
C LEU A 5 16.32 -9.73 22.94
N ALA A 6 17.46 -9.12 23.28
CA ALA A 6 17.54 -7.92 24.10
C ALA A 6 16.79 -6.69 23.52
N ASP A 7 16.43 -6.72 22.23
CA ASP A 7 15.68 -5.69 21.50
C ASP A 7 14.17 -6.00 21.39
N GLY A 8 13.67 -7.03 22.07
CA GLY A 8 12.26 -7.44 22.10
C GLY A 8 11.77 -8.24 20.90
N ARG A 9 12.63 -8.54 19.91
CA ARG A 9 12.28 -9.35 18.74
C ARG A 9 12.51 -10.84 19.01
N SER A 10 11.65 -11.71 18.46
CA SER A 10 11.83 -13.16 18.58
C SER A 10 12.82 -13.69 17.53
N ILE A 11 13.54 -14.78 17.86
CA ILE A 11 14.45 -15.45 16.91
C ILE A 11 13.71 -15.89 15.64
N TRP A 12 12.46 -16.31 15.74
CA TRP A 12 11.61 -16.66 14.60
C TRP A 12 11.36 -15.49 13.66
N TYR A 13 11.18 -14.29 14.20
CA TYR A 13 11.01 -13.08 13.39
C TYR A 13 12.27 -12.75 12.58
N ILE A 14 13.45 -12.89 13.19
CA ILE A 14 14.72 -12.62 12.51
C ILE A 14 15.01 -13.68 11.44
N CYS A 15 14.76 -14.96 11.72
CA CYS A 15 14.96 -16.04 10.75
C CYS A 15 14.05 -15.85 9.53
N GLY A 16 12.75 -15.60 9.73
CA GLY A 16 11.82 -15.34 8.61
C GLY A 16 12.16 -14.07 7.81
N MET A 17 12.76 -13.05 8.45
CA MET A 17 13.20 -11.85 7.74
C MET A 17 14.44 -12.09 6.88
N GLN A 18 15.37 -12.94 7.31
CA GLN A 18 16.55 -13.33 6.52
C GLN A 18 16.13 -14.10 5.27
N ASP A 19 15.16 -15.01 5.38
CA ASP A 19 14.62 -15.77 4.25
C ASP A 19 13.94 -14.84 3.22
N ILE A 20 13.15 -13.87 3.69
CA ILE A 20 12.48 -12.88 2.82
C ILE A 20 13.53 -12.03 2.08
N THR A 21 14.55 -11.53 2.78
CA THR A 21 15.60 -10.71 2.19
C THR A 21 16.40 -11.48 1.15
N ALA A 22 16.71 -12.75 1.42
CA ALA A 22 17.40 -13.62 0.48
C ALA A 22 16.58 -13.89 -0.80
N SER A 23 15.27 -14.12 -0.66
CA SER A 23 14.36 -14.31 -1.81
C SER A 23 14.29 -13.05 -2.69
N ILE A 24 14.19 -11.88 -2.07
CA ILE A 24 14.20 -10.59 -2.77
C ILE A 24 15.55 -10.36 -3.49
N ALA A 25 16.68 -10.68 -2.85
CA ALA A 25 18.00 -10.57 -3.47
C ALA A 25 18.13 -11.50 -4.70
N THR A 26 17.61 -12.72 -4.60
CA THR A 26 17.57 -13.68 -5.69
C THR A 26 16.75 -13.14 -6.86
N LEU A 27 15.53 -12.69 -6.62
CA LEU A 27 14.66 -12.11 -7.65
C LEU A 27 15.31 -10.90 -8.35
N TYR A 28 15.97 -10.03 -7.57
CA TYR A 28 16.70 -8.89 -8.14
C TYR A 28 17.85 -9.35 -9.04
N LYS A 29 18.64 -10.33 -8.58
CA LYS A 29 19.76 -10.90 -9.34
C LYS A 29 19.28 -11.55 -10.65
N GLU A 30 18.19 -12.30 -10.62
CA GLU A 30 17.58 -12.92 -11.80
C GLU A 30 17.10 -11.86 -12.80
N TRP A 31 16.43 -10.81 -12.33
CA TRP A 31 15.96 -9.73 -13.17
C TRP A 31 17.09 -8.90 -13.77
N LYS A 32 18.09 -8.53 -12.95
CA LYS A 32 19.15 -7.58 -13.35
C LYS A 32 20.40 -8.25 -13.91
N GLY A 33 20.62 -9.52 -13.62
CA GLY A 33 21.84 -10.25 -13.93
C GLY A 33 23.03 -9.87 -13.05
N LYS A 34 22.81 -9.13 -11.95
CA LYS A 34 23.85 -8.65 -11.03
C LYS A 34 23.32 -8.64 -9.60
N GLU A 35 24.25 -8.74 -8.63
CA GLU A 35 23.92 -8.59 -7.22
C GLU A 35 23.53 -7.14 -6.89
N ALA A 36 22.66 -6.97 -5.90
CA ALA A 36 22.37 -5.68 -5.30
C ALA A 36 23.56 -5.16 -4.50
N SER A 37 23.77 -3.84 -4.49
CA SER A 37 24.79 -3.20 -3.63
C SER A 37 24.34 -3.15 -2.18
N SER A 38 23.06 -2.93 -1.91
CA SER A 38 22.43 -3.01 -0.59
C SER A 38 20.93 -3.31 -0.71
N ILE A 39 20.37 -3.90 0.36
CA ILE A 39 18.94 -4.15 0.51
C ILE A 39 18.52 -3.64 1.90
N GLU A 40 17.62 -2.69 1.94
CA GLU A 40 17.19 -2.01 3.16
C GLU A 40 15.70 -2.22 3.38
N LEU A 41 15.32 -2.76 4.55
CA LEU A 41 13.92 -2.86 4.95
C LEU A 41 13.34 -1.46 5.18
N LEU A 42 12.25 -1.14 4.50
CA LEU A 42 11.54 0.11 4.70
C LEU A 42 10.60 0.03 5.92
N PRO A 43 10.29 1.16 6.55
CA PRO A 43 9.33 1.19 7.65
C PRO A 43 7.99 0.58 7.24
N GLN A 44 7.45 -0.29 8.08
CA GLN A 44 6.14 -0.87 7.86
C GLN A 44 5.05 0.18 8.06
N SER A 45 4.10 0.26 7.15
CA SER A 45 2.88 1.05 7.27
C SER A 45 1.68 0.14 7.52
N GLY A 46 0.45 0.60 7.38
CA GLY A 46 -0.78 -0.12 7.74
C GLY A 46 -1.10 -1.43 6.98
N SER A 47 -0.16 -1.99 6.23
CA SER A 47 -0.29 -3.25 5.48
C SER A 47 0.64 -4.32 6.05
N GLU A 48 0.27 -5.60 5.91
CA GLU A 48 1.15 -6.74 6.23
C GLU A 48 2.29 -6.92 5.23
N ARG A 49 2.25 -6.23 4.10
CA ARG A 49 3.33 -6.25 3.10
C ARG A 49 4.60 -5.68 3.69
N ARG A 50 5.74 -6.22 3.23
CA ARG A 50 7.07 -5.73 3.55
C ARG A 50 7.74 -5.19 2.31
N TYR A 51 8.31 -4.00 2.44
CA TYR A 51 8.96 -3.30 1.35
C TYR A 51 10.45 -3.17 1.63
N PHE A 52 11.25 -3.42 0.61
CA PHE A 52 12.70 -3.34 0.68
C PHE A 52 13.20 -2.44 -0.43
N ARG A 53 14.00 -1.44 -0.09
CA ARG A 53 14.73 -0.69 -1.11
C ARG A 53 15.97 -1.44 -1.49
N ILE A 54 16.10 -1.74 -2.77
CA ILE A 54 17.22 -2.48 -3.36
C ILE A 54 18.03 -1.47 -4.16
N ASN A 55 19.25 -1.20 -3.73
CA ASN A 55 20.14 -0.31 -4.43
C ASN A 55 21.03 -1.13 -5.36
N GLY A 56 20.99 -0.83 -6.65
CA GLY A 56 21.95 -1.29 -7.65
C GLY A 56 23.14 -0.34 -7.75
N SER A 57 23.89 -0.43 -8.85
CA SER A 57 25.04 0.46 -9.09
C SER A 57 24.63 1.86 -9.52
N THR A 58 23.49 2.03 -10.18
CA THR A 58 23.03 3.30 -10.78
C THR A 58 21.54 3.56 -10.57
N GLU A 59 20.82 2.64 -9.97
CA GLU A 59 19.36 2.68 -9.82
C GLU A 59 18.93 2.11 -8.49
N SER A 60 17.73 2.44 -8.04
CA SER A 60 17.03 1.74 -6.96
C SER A 60 15.69 1.21 -7.43
N VAL A 61 15.26 0.09 -6.85
CA VAL A 61 13.95 -0.51 -7.05
C VAL A 61 13.37 -0.94 -5.70
N ILE A 62 12.06 -1.11 -5.65
CA ILE A 62 11.40 -1.63 -4.44
C ILE A 62 11.10 -3.11 -4.64
N GLY A 63 11.68 -3.95 -3.76
CA GLY A 63 11.29 -5.34 -3.59
C GLY A 63 10.13 -5.43 -2.60
N THR A 64 9.06 -6.11 -2.96
CA THR A 64 7.87 -6.28 -2.13
C THR A 64 7.65 -7.75 -1.83
N TYR A 65 7.41 -8.04 -0.56
CA TYR A 65 6.90 -9.32 -0.08
C TYR A 65 5.46 -9.15 0.40
N GLY A 66 4.56 -10.01 -0.07
CA GLY A 66 3.17 -10.10 0.40
C GLY A 66 2.74 -11.56 0.53
N ALA A 67 2.35 -11.98 1.73
CA ALA A 67 1.85 -13.34 1.98
C ALA A 67 0.48 -13.60 1.33
N ASN A 68 -0.32 -12.55 1.11
CA ASN A 68 -1.61 -12.63 0.43
C ASN A 68 -1.43 -12.57 -1.08
N ILE A 69 -1.36 -13.75 -1.72
CA ILE A 69 -1.14 -13.88 -3.16
C ILE A 69 -2.29 -13.24 -3.98
N GLN A 70 -3.53 -13.32 -3.51
CA GLN A 70 -4.65 -12.69 -4.22
C GLN A 70 -4.51 -11.17 -4.27
N GLU A 71 -4.09 -10.57 -3.17
CA GLU A 71 -3.81 -9.14 -3.11
C GLU A 71 -2.62 -8.75 -4.01
N ASN A 72 -1.57 -9.58 -4.06
CA ASN A 72 -0.43 -9.35 -4.94
C ASN A 72 -0.87 -9.41 -6.42
N LYS A 73 -1.62 -10.43 -6.81
CA LYS A 73 -2.15 -10.56 -8.18
C LYS A 73 -3.00 -9.37 -8.59
N THR A 74 -3.92 -8.97 -7.74
CA THR A 74 -4.78 -7.78 -7.97
C THR A 74 -3.92 -6.52 -8.17
N PHE A 75 -2.95 -6.27 -7.28
CA PHE A 75 -2.06 -5.13 -7.37
C PHE A 75 -1.22 -5.14 -8.66
N ILE A 76 -0.63 -6.29 -8.98
CA ILE A 76 0.20 -6.47 -10.19
C ILE A 76 -0.63 -6.24 -11.45
N TYR A 77 -1.85 -6.79 -11.51
CA TYR A 77 -2.76 -6.58 -12.64
C TYR A 77 -3.11 -5.09 -12.79
N PHE A 78 -3.48 -4.42 -11.72
CA PHE A 78 -3.83 -3.01 -11.74
C PHE A 78 -2.64 -2.15 -12.19
N SER A 79 -1.46 -2.38 -11.65
CA SER A 79 -0.25 -1.66 -12.06
C SER A 79 0.05 -1.84 -13.54
N LYS A 80 -0.04 -3.08 -14.06
CA LYS A 80 0.16 -3.39 -15.48
C LYS A 80 -0.93 -2.78 -16.39
N HIS A 81 -2.16 -2.66 -15.89
CA HIS A 81 -3.26 -2.03 -16.63
C HIS A 81 -3.13 -0.49 -16.66
N PHE A 82 -2.71 0.11 -15.54
CA PHE A 82 -2.65 1.56 -15.37
C PHE A 82 -1.40 2.19 -16.00
N LYS A 83 -0.24 1.52 -15.92
CA LYS A 83 1.05 2.07 -16.40
C LYS A 83 1.03 2.48 -17.88
N PRO A 84 0.51 1.67 -18.84
CA PRO A 84 0.42 2.06 -20.24
C PRO A 84 -0.48 3.27 -20.50
N LYS A 85 -1.41 3.56 -19.58
CA LYS A 85 -2.30 4.73 -19.63
C LYS A 85 -1.67 5.99 -19.06
N GLN A 86 -0.37 5.95 -18.74
CA GLN A 86 0.39 7.04 -18.15
C GLN A 86 -0.13 7.49 -16.77
N LEU A 87 -0.77 6.57 -16.04
CA LEU A 87 -1.20 6.81 -14.68
C LEU A 87 -0.02 6.70 -13.72
N ALA A 88 -0.06 7.48 -12.63
CA ALA A 88 1.02 7.59 -11.65
C ALA A 88 1.06 6.37 -10.71
N VAL A 89 1.37 5.20 -11.27
CA VAL A 89 1.55 3.93 -10.55
C VAL A 89 2.94 3.35 -10.83
N PRO A 90 3.51 2.56 -9.91
CA PRO A 90 4.81 1.94 -10.15
C PRO A 90 4.74 0.90 -11.27
N GLU A 91 5.78 0.84 -12.07
CA GLU A 91 5.98 -0.25 -13.02
C GLU A 91 6.35 -1.53 -12.29
N ILE A 92 5.78 -2.67 -12.71
CA ILE A 92 6.16 -3.99 -12.21
C ILE A 92 7.30 -4.53 -13.06
N LEU A 93 8.45 -4.75 -12.43
CA LEU A 93 9.70 -5.07 -13.10
C LEU A 93 9.97 -6.59 -13.17
N ALA A 94 9.66 -7.32 -12.08
CA ALA A 94 9.78 -8.77 -12.00
C ALA A 94 8.79 -9.34 -10.98
N ILE A 95 8.47 -10.62 -11.09
CA ILE A 95 7.55 -11.35 -10.20
C ILE A 95 8.17 -12.73 -9.97
N SER A 96 8.20 -13.21 -8.73
CA SER A 96 8.63 -14.57 -8.40
C SER A 96 7.61 -15.62 -8.87
N ASP A 97 8.05 -16.86 -9.07
CA ASP A 97 7.19 -17.96 -9.54
C ASP A 97 6.04 -18.26 -8.55
N ASP A 98 6.26 -18.07 -7.25
CA ASP A 98 5.27 -18.26 -6.19
C ASP A 98 4.36 -17.03 -5.97
N GLU A 99 4.60 -15.94 -6.72
CA GLU A 99 3.85 -14.68 -6.67
C GLU A 99 3.81 -13.99 -5.29
N GLN A 100 4.68 -14.42 -4.36
CA GLN A 100 4.83 -13.78 -3.05
C GLN A 100 5.74 -12.56 -3.11
N PHE A 101 6.66 -12.53 -4.08
CA PHE A 101 7.64 -11.46 -4.25
C PHE A 101 7.49 -10.79 -5.61
N TYR A 102 7.68 -9.49 -5.64
CA TYR A 102 7.77 -8.74 -6.89
C TYR A 102 8.67 -7.51 -6.74
N LEU A 103 9.26 -7.11 -7.86
CA LEU A 103 10.02 -5.86 -7.97
C LEU A 103 9.18 -4.81 -8.66
N GLN A 104 9.24 -3.60 -8.14
CA GLN A 104 8.55 -2.44 -8.71
C GLN A 104 9.44 -1.20 -8.72
N GLU A 105 9.06 -0.24 -9.53
CA GLU A 105 9.70 1.07 -9.62
C GLU A 105 9.78 1.76 -8.24
N ASP A 106 10.92 2.40 -7.95
CA ASP A 106 11.12 3.21 -6.75
C ASP A 106 10.76 4.67 -7.03
N PHE A 107 9.75 5.19 -6.36
CA PHE A 107 9.34 6.60 -6.45
C PHE A 107 10.15 7.53 -5.55
N GLY A 108 11.21 7.02 -4.90
CA GLY A 108 12.08 7.80 -4.05
C GLY A 108 11.67 7.83 -2.58
N THR A 109 12.25 8.77 -1.83
CA THR A 109 12.18 8.80 -0.37
C THR A 109 11.31 9.91 0.19
N VAL A 110 10.89 10.87 -0.64
CA VAL A 110 10.17 12.07 -0.18
C VAL A 110 8.68 11.90 -0.44
N SER A 111 7.88 11.85 0.61
CA SER A 111 6.42 11.78 0.54
C SER A 111 5.78 13.17 0.61
N LEU A 112 4.49 13.24 0.27
CA LEU A 112 3.70 14.45 0.48
C LEU A 112 3.64 14.86 1.96
N LEU A 113 3.65 13.88 2.87
CA LEU A 113 3.72 14.13 4.31
C LEU A 113 5.05 14.80 4.69
N ASN A 114 6.19 14.36 4.14
CA ASN A 114 7.47 15.00 4.40
C ASN A 114 7.49 16.48 3.95
N HIS A 115 6.85 16.79 2.82
CA HIS A 115 6.68 18.18 2.39
C HIS A 115 5.83 18.98 3.38
N LEU A 116 4.70 18.41 3.84
CA LEU A 116 3.84 19.06 4.82
C LEU A 116 4.55 19.29 6.16
N GLU A 117 5.26 18.29 6.67
CA GLU A 117 5.99 18.38 7.95
C GLU A 117 7.14 19.40 7.89
N SER A 118 7.84 19.48 6.76
CA SER A 118 8.99 20.38 6.60
C SER A 118 8.61 21.81 6.24
N LYS A 119 7.52 22.04 5.49
CA LYS A 119 7.13 23.34 4.93
C LYS A 119 5.80 23.89 5.47
N GLY A 120 5.08 23.10 6.30
CA GLY A 120 3.77 23.47 6.80
C GLY A 120 2.73 23.64 5.68
N PHE A 121 1.67 24.40 5.97
CA PHE A 121 0.62 24.74 5.01
C PHE A 121 1.07 25.90 4.10
N SER A 122 2.03 25.65 3.22
CA SER A 122 2.52 26.62 2.24
C SER A 122 1.82 26.46 0.88
N ASP A 123 1.91 27.48 0.01
CA ASP A 123 1.34 27.43 -1.34
C ASP A 123 1.94 26.28 -2.17
N GLU A 124 3.21 25.97 -1.97
CA GLU A 124 3.88 24.85 -2.62
C GLU A 124 3.25 23.52 -2.19
N VAL A 125 3.04 23.31 -0.89
CA VAL A 125 2.42 22.10 -0.36
C VAL A 125 0.97 22.00 -0.82
N TYR A 126 0.22 23.11 -0.82
CA TYR A 126 -1.12 23.16 -1.35
C TYR A 126 -1.18 22.73 -2.85
N ALA A 127 -0.25 23.23 -3.66
CA ALA A 127 -0.15 22.85 -5.08
C ALA A 127 0.13 21.33 -5.25
N LEU A 128 0.95 20.73 -4.38
CA LEU A 128 1.22 19.28 -4.38
C LEU A 128 -0.04 18.47 -4.02
N PHE A 129 -0.80 18.88 -3.01
CA PHE A 129 -2.07 18.24 -2.65
C PHE A 129 -3.08 18.33 -3.80
N LYS A 130 -3.22 19.51 -4.42
CA LYS A 130 -4.08 19.70 -5.58
C LYS A 130 -3.70 18.77 -6.73
N LYS A 131 -2.40 18.70 -7.06
CA LYS A 131 -1.88 17.79 -8.09
C LYS A 131 -2.16 16.32 -7.77
N SER A 132 -2.09 15.94 -6.50
CA SER A 132 -2.41 14.56 -6.06
C SER A 132 -3.89 14.23 -6.27
N LEU A 133 -4.80 15.17 -5.97
CA LEU A 133 -6.23 14.99 -6.20
C LEU A 133 -6.57 14.94 -7.70
N GLU A 134 -5.93 15.76 -8.53
CA GLU A 134 -6.05 15.72 -9.99
C GLU A 134 -5.58 14.37 -10.54
N ALA A 135 -4.44 13.86 -10.05
CA ALA A 135 -3.93 12.55 -10.44
C ALA A 135 -4.87 11.42 -10.01
N LEU A 136 -5.49 11.51 -8.82
CA LEU A 136 -6.48 10.55 -8.33
C LEU A 136 -7.73 10.53 -9.22
N ALA A 137 -8.28 11.70 -9.54
CA ALA A 137 -9.44 11.79 -10.42
C ALA A 137 -9.15 11.21 -11.81
N PHE A 138 -7.96 11.51 -12.35
CA PHE A 138 -7.51 10.96 -13.62
C PHE A 138 -7.34 9.44 -13.57
N LEU A 139 -6.79 8.90 -12.47
CA LEU A 139 -6.67 7.47 -12.24
C LEU A 139 -8.04 6.79 -12.21
N GLN A 140 -9.02 7.35 -11.51
CA GLN A 140 -10.38 6.80 -11.42
C GLN A 140 -11.07 6.75 -12.79
N ILE A 141 -10.94 7.79 -13.60
CA ILE A 141 -11.61 7.87 -14.91
C ILE A 141 -10.87 7.02 -15.95
N LYS A 142 -9.56 7.25 -16.13
CA LYS A 142 -8.77 6.55 -17.15
C LYS A 142 -8.40 5.13 -16.75
N GLY A 143 -8.25 4.87 -15.48
CA GLY A 143 -7.96 3.55 -14.95
C GLY A 143 -9.12 2.58 -15.18
N ASP A 144 -10.34 3.04 -15.06
CA ASP A 144 -11.54 2.23 -15.27
C ASP A 144 -11.71 1.76 -16.73
N GLU A 145 -11.24 2.52 -17.71
CA GLU A 145 -11.36 2.18 -19.13
C GLU A 145 -10.79 0.78 -19.44
N GLY A 146 -11.66 -0.21 -19.63
CA GLY A 146 -11.29 -1.59 -19.96
C GLY A 146 -10.67 -2.37 -18.80
N LEU A 147 -10.82 -1.94 -17.56
CA LEU A 147 -10.41 -2.69 -16.37
C LEU A 147 -11.36 -3.87 -16.14
N ASN A 148 -10.80 -5.06 -16.02
CA ASN A 148 -11.58 -6.27 -15.77
C ASN A 148 -11.59 -6.58 -14.25
N TYR A 149 -12.59 -6.07 -13.56
CA TYR A 149 -12.78 -6.32 -12.14
C TYR A 149 -13.18 -7.77 -11.84
N ALA A 150 -13.99 -8.38 -12.70
CA ALA A 150 -14.58 -9.69 -12.43
C ALA A 150 -13.51 -10.80 -12.32
N ASP A 151 -12.52 -10.78 -13.21
CA ASP A 151 -11.52 -11.84 -13.28
C ASP A 151 -10.24 -11.51 -12.47
N TYR A 152 -9.94 -10.22 -12.27
CA TYR A 152 -8.63 -9.82 -11.73
C TYR A 152 -8.67 -9.05 -10.42
N CYS A 153 -9.83 -8.53 -9.98
CA CYS A 153 -9.96 -8.03 -8.63
C CYS A 153 -10.30 -9.18 -7.68
N LEU A 154 -9.26 -9.86 -7.20
CA LEU A 154 -9.37 -11.06 -6.38
C LEU A 154 -9.63 -10.76 -4.89
N THR A 155 -9.77 -9.49 -4.55
CA THR A 155 -10.15 -8.98 -3.23
C THR A 155 -11.60 -8.47 -3.27
N ASN A 156 -11.87 -7.29 -2.74
CA ASN A 156 -13.20 -6.68 -2.83
C ASN A 156 -13.34 -5.94 -4.17
N GLN A 157 -14.37 -6.28 -4.95
CA GLN A 157 -14.63 -5.67 -6.25
C GLN A 157 -15.35 -4.32 -6.16
N GLU A 158 -15.93 -4.01 -5.02
CA GLU A 158 -16.64 -2.75 -4.77
C GLU A 158 -16.33 -2.20 -3.38
N PHE A 159 -16.37 -0.88 -3.26
CA PHE A 159 -16.36 -0.20 -1.97
C PHE A 159 -17.81 0.03 -1.51
N GLY A 160 -18.51 -1.08 -1.26
CA GLY A 160 -19.91 -1.09 -0.90
C GLY A 160 -20.17 -0.82 0.59
N LYS A 161 -21.42 -0.94 1.01
CA LYS A 161 -21.89 -0.64 2.36
C LYS A 161 -21.07 -1.31 3.47
N GLN A 162 -20.65 -2.58 3.28
CA GLN A 162 -19.87 -3.31 4.27
C GLN A 162 -18.46 -2.72 4.45
N ALA A 163 -17.80 -2.36 3.36
CA ALA A 163 -16.47 -1.75 3.39
C ALA A 163 -16.52 -0.37 4.04
N ILE A 164 -17.49 0.46 3.66
CA ILE A 164 -17.72 1.78 4.27
C ILE A 164 -17.96 1.65 5.78
N MET A 165 -18.83 0.72 6.19
CA MET A 165 -19.11 0.49 7.61
C MET A 165 -17.87 0.01 8.37
N ALA A 166 -17.04 -0.86 7.77
CA ALA A 166 -15.79 -1.32 8.38
C ALA A 166 -14.83 -0.17 8.64
N ASP A 167 -14.65 0.75 7.68
CA ASP A 167 -13.82 1.94 7.83
C ASP A 167 -14.36 2.92 8.88
N LEU A 168 -15.68 3.11 8.94
CA LEU A 168 -16.32 3.94 9.97
C LEU A 168 -16.15 3.34 11.38
N LEU A 169 -16.23 2.00 11.50
CA LEU A 169 -15.96 1.31 12.77
C LEU A 169 -14.46 1.38 13.13
N TYR A 170 -13.57 1.27 12.15
CA TYR A 170 -12.13 1.47 12.36
C TYR A 170 -11.86 2.89 12.90
N PHE A 171 -12.43 3.92 12.27
CA PHE A 171 -12.37 5.31 12.75
C PHE A 171 -12.88 5.43 14.20
N LYS A 172 -14.03 4.81 14.50
CA LYS A 172 -14.58 4.81 15.86
C LYS A 172 -13.59 4.23 16.88
N TYR A 173 -13.08 3.02 16.62
CA TYR A 173 -12.24 2.31 17.60
C TYR A 173 -10.86 2.96 17.76
N TYR A 174 -10.21 3.33 16.68
CA TYR A 174 -8.83 3.81 16.71
C TYR A 174 -8.70 5.32 16.92
N PHE A 175 -9.74 6.08 16.63
CA PHE A 175 -9.73 7.53 16.80
C PHE A 175 -10.68 8.00 17.89
N LEU A 176 -11.99 7.80 17.73
CA LEU A 176 -12.98 8.37 18.68
C LEU A 176 -12.84 7.79 20.10
N ASP A 177 -12.72 6.47 20.21
CA ASP A 177 -12.57 5.82 21.52
C ASP A 177 -11.21 6.18 22.16
N ALA A 178 -10.15 6.40 21.36
CA ALA A 178 -8.85 6.85 21.85
C ALA A 178 -8.87 8.26 22.45
N LEU A 179 -9.76 9.13 21.99
CA LEU A 179 -9.95 10.48 22.57
C LEU A 179 -10.54 10.46 23.97
N ARG A 180 -11.11 9.32 24.42
CA ARG A 180 -11.75 9.14 25.75
C ARG A 180 -12.79 10.20 26.10
N LYS A 181 -13.42 10.83 25.09
CA LYS A 181 -14.50 11.80 25.27
C LYS A 181 -15.85 11.09 25.18
N PRO A 182 -16.84 11.46 26.01
CA PRO A 182 -18.15 10.86 25.94
C PRO A 182 -18.87 11.26 24.64
N TYR A 183 -19.55 10.31 24.04
CA TYR A 183 -20.44 10.50 22.90
C TYR A 183 -21.58 9.49 22.94
N ASP A 184 -22.68 9.78 22.26
CA ASP A 184 -23.83 8.89 22.13
C ASP A 184 -23.53 7.80 21.11
N LYS A 185 -23.28 6.57 21.59
CA LYS A 185 -22.92 5.43 20.76
C LYS A 185 -24.03 5.00 19.81
N GLN A 186 -25.30 5.08 20.25
CA GLN A 186 -26.43 4.68 19.41
C GLN A 186 -26.62 5.67 18.27
N LYS A 187 -26.56 6.96 18.58
CA LYS A 187 -26.64 8.00 17.57
C LYS A 187 -25.50 7.91 16.56
N LEU A 188 -24.27 7.68 17.02
CA LEU A 188 -23.12 7.52 16.12
C LEU A 188 -23.31 6.35 15.15
N ILE A 189 -23.78 5.20 15.61
CA ILE A 189 -24.05 4.05 14.73
C ILE A 189 -25.17 4.36 13.72
N ALA A 190 -26.22 5.04 14.16
CA ALA A 190 -27.28 5.50 13.25
C ALA A 190 -26.76 6.48 12.20
N ASP A 191 -25.87 7.41 12.58
CA ASP A 191 -25.20 8.32 11.64
C ASP A 191 -24.31 7.57 10.66
N PHE A 192 -23.59 6.52 11.10
CA PHE A 192 -22.79 5.65 10.23
C PHE A 192 -23.65 4.88 9.21
N GLU A 193 -24.78 4.35 9.67
CA GLU A 193 -25.74 3.68 8.77
C GLU A 193 -26.32 4.65 7.74
N ALA A 194 -26.71 5.84 8.16
CA ALA A 194 -27.22 6.88 7.27
C ALA A 194 -26.18 7.28 6.22
N LEU A 195 -24.92 7.52 6.65
CA LEU A 195 -23.82 7.87 5.75
C LEU A 195 -23.52 6.74 4.77
N SER A 196 -23.42 5.49 5.25
CA SER A 196 -23.13 4.36 4.37
C SER A 196 -24.25 4.14 3.34
N ASN A 197 -25.51 4.29 3.74
CA ASN A 197 -26.64 4.24 2.80
C ASN A 197 -26.57 5.37 1.79
N TYR A 198 -26.26 6.60 2.20
CA TYR A 198 -26.12 7.73 1.29
C TYR A 198 -25.04 7.48 0.24
N LEU A 199 -23.83 7.05 0.68
CA LEU A 199 -22.69 6.83 -0.22
C LEU A 199 -22.90 5.65 -1.20
N THR A 200 -23.70 4.65 -0.83
CA THR A 200 -23.98 3.51 -1.71
C THR A 200 -25.12 3.75 -2.71
N HIS A 201 -25.85 4.87 -2.60
CA HIS A 201 -26.93 5.24 -3.52
C HIS A 201 -26.59 6.48 -4.37
N THR A 202 -25.35 6.97 -4.33
CA THR A 202 -24.87 8.02 -5.25
C THR A 202 -24.47 7.36 -6.55
N GLU A 203 -25.20 7.68 -7.63
CA GLU A 203 -24.85 7.35 -9.02
C GLU A 203 -23.65 8.15 -9.51
#